data_ac5bd8abed7ae6af876262a2d7e49225
#
_entry.id   ac5bd8abed7ae6af876262a2d7e49225
#
_cell.length_a   1.000
_cell.length_b   1.000
_cell.length_c   1.000
_cell.angle_alpha   90.00
_cell.angle_beta   90.00
_cell.angle_gamma   90.00
#
_symmetry.space_group_name_H-M   'P 1'
#
loop_
_entity.id
_entity.type
_entity.pdbx_description
1 polymer ?
#
loop_
_entity_poly.entity_id
_entity_poly.type
_entity_poly.pdbx_seq_one_letter_code
_entity_poly.pdbx_strand_id
1 'polypeptide(L)'
;MSRLNRTVSVAPMMDCTDKHERYFLRLISKNVLLYTEMIVSEAIDRGDKKKLLEFDMREKPVALQLGGSSPKLLGNAAYLGEEFGYDEINLNLGCPSKKVQKNRFGACLIQEPNLVADCLSEMISKTTLPVTVKTRIGYDNVDQYENLYNFVNILKETGVK
;
A
#
# COMPACT_ATOMS: atom_id res chain seq x y z
N MET A 1 -12.69 -17.32 4.55
CA MET A 1 -11.85 -16.30 5.24
C MET A 1 -12.75 -15.24 5.84
N SER A 2 -12.60 -14.88 7.12
CA SER A 2 -13.35 -13.77 7.71
C SER A 2 -12.96 -12.48 7.00
N ARG A 3 -13.96 -11.64 6.67
CA ARG A 3 -13.72 -10.34 6.02
C ARG A 3 -12.88 -9.47 6.95
N LEU A 4 -11.75 -8.96 6.47
CA LEU A 4 -10.88 -8.05 7.22
C LEU A 4 -11.67 -6.82 7.67
N ASN A 5 -11.67 -6.54 8.98
CA ASN A 5 -12.38 -5.39 9.53
C ASN A 5 -11.55 -4.11 9.35
N ARG A 6 -12.09 -3.15 8.60
CA ARG A 6 -11.45 -1.84 8.31
C ARG A 6 -12.19 -0.66 8.96
N THR A 7 -13.08 -0.93 9.90
CA THR A 7 -13.86 0.13 10.58
C THR A 7 -12.95 1.15 11.25
N VAL A 8 -11.86 0.66 11.86
CA VAL A 8 -10.79 1.51 12.40
C VAL A 8 -9.45 0.98 11.90
N SER A 9 -8.62 1.87 11.39
CA SER A 9 -7.26 1.55 10.95
C SER A 9 -6.30 2.66 11.34
N VAL A 10 -5.03 2.30 11.57
CA VAL A 10 -3.96 3.27 11.80
C VAL A 10 -3.24 3.50 10.48
N ALA A 11 -3.24 4.74 10.02
CA ALA A 11 -2.63 5.11 8.74
C ALA A 11 -1.12 4.87 8.73
N PRO A 12 -0.55 4.40 7.61
CA PRO A 12 0.90 4.26 7.45
C PRO A 12 1.61 5.61 7.53
N MET A 13 2.63 5.70 8.38
CA MET A 13 3.42 6.92 8.60
C MET A 13 4.90 6.58 8.73
N MET A 14 5.73 7.19 7.84
CA MET A 14 7.18 7.02 7.91
C MET A 14 7.73 7.52 9.26
N ASP A 15 8.70 6.80 9.79
CA ASP A 15 9.36 7.05 11.08
C ASP A 15 8.39 6.98 12.29
N CYS A 16 7.18 6.43 12.10
CA CYS A 16 6.16 6.29 13.14
C CYS A 16 5.60 4.88 13.24
N THR A 17 5.01 4.34 12.15
CA THR A 17 4.32 3.04 12.18
C THR A 17 5.29 1.85 12.00
N ASP A 18 6.37 1.87 12.76
CA ASP A 18 7.34 0.78 12.82
C ASP A 18 6.79 -0.43 13.61
N LYS A 19 7.59 -1.49 13.72
CA LYS A 19 7.19 -2.70 14.46
C LYS A 19 6.92 -2.45 15.94
N HIS A 20 7.56 -1.47 16.56
CA HIS A 20 7.40 -1.16 17.99
C HIS A 20 6.08 -0.45 18.24
N GLU A 21 5.75 0.55 17.40
CA GLU A 21 4.47 1.25 17.46
C GLU A 21 3.31 0.30 17.14
N ARG A 22 3.41 -0.53 16.10
CA ARG A 22 2.37 -1.50 15.76
C ARG A 22 2.14 -2.52 16.89
N TYR A 23 3.20 -3.01 17.51
CA TYR A 23 3.06 -3.88 18.69
C TYR A 23 2.38 -3.16 19.86
N PHE A 24 2.78 -1.93 20.14
CA PHE A 24 2.15 -1.12 21.21
C PHE A 24 0.65 -0.90 20.96
N LEU A 25 0.27 -0.53 19.74
CA LEU A 25 -1.13 -0.35 19.37
C LEU A 25 -1.94 -1.66 19.46
N ARG A 26 -1.33 -2.78 19.19
CA ARG A 26 -1.97 -4.08 19.33
C ARG A 26 -2.26 -4.45 20.79
N LEU A 27 -1.47 -3.97 21.73
CA LEU A 27 -1.79 -4.11 23.15
C LEU A 27 -3.03 -3.30 23.55
N ILE A 28 -3.27 -2.17 22.87
CA ILE A 28 -4.44 -1.32 23.11
C ILE A 28 -5.69 -1.90 22.45
N SER A 29 -5.57 -2.39 21.19
CA SER A 29 -6.72 -2.91 20.45
C SER A 29 -6.35 -4.13 19.59
N LYS A 30 -7.11 -5.20 19.76
CA LYS A 30 -6.97 -6.43 18.98
C LYS A 30 -7.62 -6.36 17.58
N ASN A 31 -8.48 -5.36 17.33
CA ASN A 31 -9.35 -5.32 16.16
C ASN A 31 -8.94 -4.29 15.11
N VAL A 32 -8.10 -3.32 15.47
CA VAL A 32 -7.67 -2.26 14.56
C VAL A 32 -6.77 -2.84 13.46
N LEU A 33 -6.98 -2.43 12.20
CA LEU A 33 -6.06 -2.75 11.12
C LEU A 33 -4.84 -1.84 11.21
N LEU A 34 -3.66 -2.43 11.32
CA LEU A 34 -2.39 -1.73 11.34
C LEU A 34 -1.75 -1.75 9.94
N TYR A 35 -0.95 -0.75 9.64
CA TYR A 35 -0.19 -0.66 8.39
C TYR A 35 1.30 -0.57 8.70
N THR A 36 2.13 -1.17 7.86
CA THR A 36 3.57 -0.92 7.90
C THR A 36 3.85 0.51 7.46
N GLU A 37 5.05 1.00 7.70
CA GLU A 37 5.60 2.11 6.93
C GLU A 37 5.63 1.75 5.44
N MET A 38 5.73 2.76 4.56
CA MET A 38 5.82 2.51 3.13
C MET A 38 7.16 1.86 2.75
N ILE A 39 7.12 0.65 2.21
CA ILE A 39 8.29 -0.09 1.72
C ILE A 39 8.33 0.01 0.19
N VAL A 40 9.47 0.44 -0.35
CA VAL A 40 9.63 0.65 -1.80
C VAL A 40 9.90 -0.68 -2.50
N SER A 41 9.17 -0.97 -3.59
CA SER A 41 9.27 -2.24 -4.33
C SER A 41 10.68 -2.52 -4.85
N GLU A 42 11.42 -1.49 -5.29
CA GLU A 42 12.81 -1.60 -5.70
C GLU A 42 13.75 -1.98 -4.54
N ALA A 43 13.43 -1.55 -3.32
CA ALA A 43 14.20 -1.96 -2.15
C ALA A 43 13.97 -3.43 -1.80
N ILE A 44 12.75 -3.93 -1.97
CA ILE A 44 12.43 -5.36 -1.78
C ILE A 44 13.14 -6.21 -2.83
N ASP A 45 13.17 -5.76 -4.09
CA ASP A 45 13.81 -6.48 -5.19
C ASP A 45 15.32 -6.66 -4.99
N ARG A 46 16.01 -5.60 -4.54
CA ARG A 46 17.47 -5.54 -4.44
C ARG A 46 18.03 -5.80 -3.05
N GLY A 47 17.21 -5.67 -2.02
CA GLY A 47 17.63 -5.70 -0.63
C GLY A 47 17.37 -7.03 0.07
N ASP A 48 17.61 -7.03 1.36
CA ASP A 48 17.28 -8.15 2.26
C ASP A 48 15.77 -8.17 2.51
N LYS A 49 15.08 -9.07 1.83
CA LYS A 49 13.63 -9.24 1.91
C LYS A 49 13.17 -9.55 3.34
N LYS A 50 13.91 -10.39 4.07
CA LYS A 50 13.59 -10.73 5.45
C LYS A 50 13.61 -9.48 6.32
N LYS A 51 14.68 -8.71 6.26
CA LYS A 51 14.83 -7.48 7.04
C LYS A 51 13.74 -6.44 6.72
N LEU A 52 13.30 -6.36 5.46
CA LEU A 52 12.31 -5.38 5.00
C LEU A 52 10.87 -5.79 5.30
N LEU A 53 10.56 -7.10 5.25
CA LEU A 53 9.18 -7.60 5.30
C LEU A 53 8.86 -8.37 6.59
N GLU A 54 9.84 -8.66 7.43
CA GLU A 54 9.60 -9.38 8.69
C GLU A 54 8.80 -8.52 9.68
N PHE A 55 7.79 -9.12 10.27
CA PHE A 55 6.98 -8.54 11.34
C PHE A 55 6.62 -9.62 12.37
N ASP A 56 6.20 -9.23 13.56
CA ASP A 56 5.76 -10.16 14.59
C ASP A 56 4.30 -10.57 14.34
N MET A 57 4.00 -11.85 14.35
CA MET A 57 2.64 -12.36 14.17
C MET A 57 1.63 -11.79 15.16
N ARG A 58 2.10 -11.29 16.30
CA ARG A 58 1.27 -10.59 17.28
C ARG A 58 0.78 -9.23 16.80
N GLU A 59 1.38 -8.64 15.75
CA GLU A 59 0.93 -7.38 15.15
C GLU A 59 -0.36 -7.54 14.32
N LYS A 60 -0.73 -8.76 13.94
CA LYS A 60 -1.90 -9.02 13.08
C LYS A 60 -3.24 -8.56 13.69
N PRO A 61 -4.20 -8.07 12.87
CA PRO A 61 -4.12 -7.93 11.41
C PRO A 61 -3.26 -6.74 10.97
N VAL A 62 -2.39 -6.96 9.98
CA VAL A 62 -1.47 -5.95 9.47
C VAL A 62 -1.41 -5.93 7.94
N ALA A 63 -1.46 -4.73 7.35
CA ALA A 63 -1.34 -4.47 5.93
C ALA A 63 0.10 -4.04 5.58
N LEU A 64 0.65 -4.60 4.50
CA LEU A 64 1.90 -4.15 3.91
C LEU A 64 1.64 -2.97 2.98
N GLN A 65 2.19 -1.80 3.28
CA GLN A 65 2.14 -0.69 2.34
C GLN A 65 3.36 -0.64 1.43
N LEU A 66 3.11 -0.64 0.13
CA LEU A 66 4.12 -0.59 -0.92
C LEU A 66 4.17 0.79 -1.58
N GLY A 67 5.37 1.20 -1.98
CA GLY A 67 5.61 2.33 -2.87
C GLY A 67 6.36 1.86 -4.12
N GLY A 68 6.04 2.45 -5.26
CA GLY A 68 6.67 2.11 -6.54
C GLY A 68 5.79 2.49 -7.72
N SER A 69 6.33 2.36 -8.93
CA SER A 69 5.63 2.62 -10.21
C SER A 69 5.92 1.56 -11.28
N SER A 70 6.61 0.49 -10.91
CA SER A 70 6.85 -0.65 -11.81
C SER A 70 5.84 -1.76 -11.54
N PRO A 71 4.93 -2.09 -12.48
CA PRO A 71 3.95 -3.16 -12.31
C PRO A 71 4.61 -4.47 -11.87
N LYS A 72 5.67 -4.87 -12.58
CA LYS A 72 6.40 -6.12 -12.29
C LYS A 72 6.96 -6.17 -10.86
N LEU A 73 7.61 -5.09 -10.41
CA LEU A 73 8.21 -5.06 -9.06
C LEU A 73 7.14 -5.01 -7.96
N LEU A 74 6.05 -4.27 -8.19
CA LEU A 74 4.92 -4.22 -7.27
C LEU A 74 4.19 -5.57 -7.20
N GLY A 75 4.00 -6.25 -8.32
CA GLY A 75 3.43 -7.61 -8.35
C GLY A 75 4.29 -8.60 -7.56
N ASN A 76 5.61 -8.59 -7.76
CA ASN A 76 6.53 -9.44 -7.01
C ASN A 76 6.50 -9.10 -5.50
N ALA A 77 6.44 -7.82 -5.15
CA ALA A 77 6.34 -7.39 -3.76
C ALA A 77 5.00 -7.80 -3.11
N ALA A 78 3.90 -7.77 -3.87
CA ALA A 78 2.59 -8.25 -3.40
C ALA A 78 2.60 -9.75 -3.12
N TYR A 79 3.18 -10.56 -4.02
CA TYR A 79 3.39 -11.99 -3.80
C TYR A 79 4.21 -12.26 -2.52
N LEU A 80 5.34 -11.57 -2.36
CA LEU A 80 6.16 -11.71 -1.16
C LEU A 80 5.42 -11.29 0.11
N GLY A 81 4.60 -10.24 0.06
CA GLY A 81 3.76 -9.83 1.19
C GLY A 81 2.83 -10.96 1.65
N GLU A 82 2.22 -11.71 0.73
CA GLU A 82 1.42 -12.89 1.06
C GLU A 82 2.26 -14.00 1.68
N GLU A 83 3.43 -14.31 1.12
CA GLU A 83 4.35 -15.31 1.65
C GLU A 83 4.85 -15.00 3.07
N PHE A 84 5.06 -13.71 3.38
CA PHE A 84 5.42 -13.27 4.72
C PHE A 84 4.23 -13.26 5.70
N GLY A 85 3.00 -13.44 5.22
CA GLY A 85 1.80 -13.61 6.03
C GLY A 85 1.06 -12.33 6.37
N TYR A 86 1.20 -11.26 5.59
CA TYR A 86 0.38 -10.06 5.72
C TYR A 86 -1.11 -10.35 5.44
N ASP A 87 -1.99 -9.46 5.89
CA ASP A 87 -3.45 -9.62 5.75
C ASP A 87 -4.02 -8.79 4.60
N GLU A 88 -3.26 -7.81 4.11
CA GLU A 88 -3.62 -6.91 3.01
C GLU A 88 -2.36 -6.35 2.36
N ILE A 89 -2.42 -6.07 1.06
CA ILE A 89 -1.40 -5.31 0.34
C ILE A 89 -1.99 -3.94 -0.04
N ASN A 90 -1.28 -2.88 0.31
CA ASN A 90 -1.73 -1.51 0.04
C ASN A 90 -0.74 -0.76 -0.83
N LEU A 91 -1.21 -0.06 -1.87
CA LEU A 91 -0.37 0.80 -2.70
C LEU A 91 -0.47 2.25 -2.22
N ASN A 92 0.68 2.89 -2.00
CA ASN A 92 0.75 4.31 -1.64
C ASN A 92 0.63 5.20 -2.88
N LEU A 93 -0.45 5.96 -2.94
CA LEU A 93 -0.72 6.99 -3.96
C LEU A 93 -0.92 8.38 -3.31
N GLY A 94 -0.41 8.57 -2.11
CA GLY A 94 -0.69 9.79 -1.34
C GLY A 94 0.53 10.53 -0.79
N CYS A 95 1.73 9.94 -0.79
CA CYS A 95 2.92 10.58 -0.23
C CYS A 95 3.41 11.74 -1.14
N PRO A 96 3.45 13.00 -0.63
CA PRO A 96 3.84 14.17 -1.42
C PRO A 96 5.34 14.50 -1.28
N SER A 97 6.14 13.65 -0.64
CA SER A 97 7.56 13.90 -0.39
C SER A 97 8.33 14.11 -1.69
N LYS A 98 9.19 15.13 -1.74
CA LYS A 98 10.05 15.41 -2.90
C LYS A 98 10.93 14.21 -3.29
N LYS A 99 11.41 13.43 -2.30
CA LYS A 99 12.18 12.20 -2.53
C LYS A 99 11.32 11.14 -3.23
N VAL A 100 10.07 11.00 -2.86
CA VAL A 100 9.10 10.07 -3.45
C VAL A 100 8.77 10.49 -4.87
N GLN A 101 8.46 11.76 -5.09
CA GLN A 101 8.16 12.32 -6.42
C GLN A 101 9.34 12.17 -7.40
N LYS A 102 10.58 12.43 -6.94
CA LYS A 102 11.80 12.26 -7.76
C LYS A 102 11.94 10.81 -8.28
N ASN A 103 11.44 9.85 -7.53
CA ASN A 103 11.44 8.43 -7.90
C ASN A 103 10.11 7.99 -8.56
N ARG A 104 9.24 8.93 -8.95
CA ARG A 104 7.99 8.72 -9.69
C ARG A 104 7.03 7.73 -9.03
N PHE A 105 6.79 7.85 -7.71
CA PHE A 105 5.75 7.11 -7.01
C PHE A 105 5.06 7.99 -5.94
N GLY A 106 4.05 7.46 -5.25
CA GLY A 106 3.25 8.22 -4.29
C GLY A 106 2.23 9.15 -4.97
N ALA A 107 2.07 10.38 -4.48
CA ALA A 107 0.99 11.28 -4.90
C ALA A 107 1.05 11.68 -6.39
N CYS A 108 2.24 11.78 -6.98
CA CYS A 108 2.38 12.13 -8.40
C CYS A 108 1.73 11.12 -9.36
N LEU A 109 1.54 9.87 -8.93
CA LEU A 109 0.87 8.85 -9.74
C LEU A 109 -0.62 9.10 -9.94
N ILE A 110 -1.24 10.02 -9.21
CA ILE A 110 -2.64 10.45 -9.46
C ILE A 110 -2.78 11.01 -10.89
N GLN A 111 -1.71 11.56 -11.44
CA GLN A 111 -1.67 12.08 -12.82
C GLN A 111 -1.45 10.97 -13.88
N GLU A 112 -1.16 9.75 -13.48
CA GLU A 112 -0.89 8.60 -14.37
C GLU A 112 -1.84 7.42 -14.06
N PRO A 113 -3.19 7.59 -14.16
CA PRO A 113 -4.16 6.59 -13.71
C PRO A 113 -4.04 5.24 -14.42
N ASN A 114 -3.68 5.23 -15.70
CA ASN A 114 -3.47 3.99 -16.45
C ASN A 114 -2.26 3.20 -15.94
N LEU A 115 -1.15 3.86 -15.64
CA LEU A 115 0.00 3.21 -15.02
C LEU A 115 -0.34 2.63 -13.64
N VAL A 116 -1.15 3.35 -12.85
CA VAL A 116 -1.64 2.84 -11.56
C VAL A 116 -2.52 1.60 -11.78
N ALA A 117 -3.40 1.61 -12.77
CA ALA A 117 -4.24 0.46 -13.11
C ALA A 117 -3.40 -0.76 -13.51
N ASP A 118 -2.34 -0.57 -14.31
CA ASP A 118 -1.40 -1.63 -14.67
C ASP A 118 -0.68 -2.20 -13.43
N CYS A 119 -0.23 -1.32 -12.53
CA CYS A 119 0.37 -1.71 -11.26
C CYS A 119 -0.59 -2.55 -10.41
N LEU A 120 -1.82 -2.09 -10.24
CA LEU A 120 -2.85 -2.79 -9.45
C LEU A 120 -3.22 -4.13 -10.07
N SER A 121 -3.40 -4.21 -11.38
CA SER A 121 -3.71 -5.44 -12.09
C SER A 121 -2.61 -6.48 -11.89
N GLU A 122 -1.34 -6.08 -11.99
CA GLU A 122 -0.23 -6.98 -11.75
C GLU A 122 -0.16 -7.43 -10.29
N MET A 123 -0.34 -6.52 -9.32
CA MET A 123 -0.40 -6.87 -7.90
C MET A 123 -1.52 -7.88 -7.62
N ILE A 124 -2.74 -7.63 -8.11
CA ILE A 124 -3.90 -8.50 -7.93
C ILE A 124 -3.67 -9.88 -8.56
N SER A 125 -2.97 -9.94 -9.70
CA SER A 125 -2.66 -11.22 -10.35
C SER A 125 -1.68 -12.10 -9.57
N LYS A 126 -0.91 -11.52 -8.64
CA LYS A 126 0.19 -12.18 -7.92
C LYS A 126 -0.14 -12.55 -6.47
N THR A 127 -1.28 -12.11 -5.94
CA THR A 127 -1.66 -12.41 -4.55
C THR A 127 -3.15 -12.73 -4.44
N THR A 128 -3.52 -13.54 -3.46
CA THR A 128 -4.92 -13.79 -3.09
C THR A 128 -5.42 -12.80 -2.03
N LEU A 129 -4.52 -11.99 -1.47
CA LEU A 129 -4.84 -10.99 -0.46
C LEU A 129 -5.62 -9.81 -1.08
N PRO A 130 -6.44 -9.12 -0.28
CA PRO A 130 -7.01 -7.85 -0.72
C PRO A 130 -5.91 -6.86 -1.11
N VAL A 131 -6.01 -6.32 -2.32
CA VAL A 131 -5.18 -5.19 -2.76
C VAL A 131 -6.00 -3.92 -2.62
N THR A 132 -5.45 -2.92 -1.92
CA THR A 132 -6.09 -1.63 -1.65
C THR A 132 -5.18 -0.48 -2.03
N VAL A 133 -5.72 0.73 -2.11
CA VAL A 133 -4.93 1.95 -2.33
C VAL A 133 -5.17 2.97 -1.23
N LYS A 134 -4.15 3.74 -0.89
CA LYS A 134 -4.29 4.94 -0.07
C LYS A 134 -3.89 6.14 -0.90
N THR A 135 -4.87 6.96 -1.27
CA THR A 135 -4.69 8.12 -2.15
C THR A 135 -5.05 9.43 -1.44
N ARG A 136 -4.87 10.54 -2.13
CA ARG A 136 -5.41 11.87 -1.83
C ARG A 136 -6.62 12.12 -2.71
N ILE A 137 -7.44 13.10 -2.34
CA ILE A 137 -8.58 13.55 -3.15
C ILE A 137 -8.16 14.45 -4.32
N GLY A 138 -6.91 14.93 -4.33
CA GLY A 138 -6.32 15.73 -5.40
C GLY A 138 -4.80 15.85 -5.23
N TYR A 139 -4.13 16.34 -6.28
CA TYR A 139 -2.70 16.58 -6.32
C TYR A 139 -2.38 17.74 -7.28
N ASP A 140 -1.75 18.79 -6.77
CA ASP A 140 -1.45 20.02 -7.50
C ASP A 140 -2.69 20.56 -8.24
N ASN A 141 -2.65 20.69 -9.57
CA ASN A 141 -3.75 21.18 -10.41
C ASN A 141 -4.81 20.09 -10.71
N VAL A 142 -4.66 18.88 -10.19
CA VAL A 142 -5.60 17.75 -10.36
C VAL A 142 -6.42 17.60 -9.08
N ASP A 143 -7.18 18.63 -8.73
CA ASP A 143 -7.96 18.73 -7.49
C ASP A 143 -9.49 18.81 -7.71
N GLN A 144 -9.93 18.80 -8.97
CA GLN A 144 -11.35 18.83 -9.32
C GLN A 144 -12.01 17.47 -9.08
N TYR A 145 -13.27 17.49 -8.71
CA TYR A 145 -14.06 16.29 -8.42
C TYR A 145 -14.09 15.30 -9.59
N GLU A 146 -14.22 15.82 -10.83
CA GLU A 146 -14.21 14.97 -12.02
C GLU A 146 -12.92 14.19 -12.19
N ASN A 147 -11.77 14.79 -11.83
CA ASN A 147 -10.48 14.12 -11.89
C ASN A 147 -10.43 12.95 -10.89
N LEU A 148 -10.89 13.20 -9.67
CA LEU A 148 -10.99 12.14 -8.64
C LEU A 148 -11.94 11.04 -9.07
N TYR A 149 -13.11 11.40 -9.58
CA TYR A 149 -14.13 10.46 -10.06
C TYR A 149 -13.60 9.55 -11.17
N ASN A 150 -12.96 10.15 -12.18
CA ASN A 150 -12.36 9.41 -13.29
C ASN A 150 -11.23 8.51 -12.83
N PHE A 151 -10.33 9.01 -11.94
CA PHE A 151 -9.27 8.24 -11.34
C PHE A 151 -9.81 7.00 -10.61
N VAL A 152 -10.78 7.18 -9.73
CA VAL A 152 -11.39 6.09 -8.96
C VAL A 152 -12.08 5.07 -9.87
N ASN A 153 -12.78 5.53 -10.94
CA ASN A 153 -13.42 4.62 -11.88
C ASN A 153 -12.41 3.76 -12.64
N ILE A 154 -11.30 4.35 -13.12
CA ILE A 154 -10.24 3.57 -13.77
C ILE A 154 -9.68 2.50 -12.81
N LEU A 155 -9.40 2.87 -11.56
CA LEU A 155 -8.86 1.91 -10.60
C LEU A 155 -9.87 0.81 -10.24
N LYS A 156 -11.16 1.14 -10.14
CA LYS A 156 -12.22 0.19 -9.83
C LYS A 156 -12.28 -0.98 -10.83
N GLU A 157 -12.03 -0.71 -12.10
CA GLU A 157 -12.03 -1.74 -13.16
C GLU A 157 -10.94 -2.81 -12.96
N THR A 158 -9.89 -2.53 -12.20
CA THR A 158 -8.84 -3.51 -11.87
C THR A 158 -9.28 -4.55 -10.83
N GLY A 159 -10.38 -4.30 -10.11
CA GLY A 159 -10.84 -5.15 -9.00
C GLY A 159 -10.20 -4.81 -7.64
N VAL A 160 -9.52 -3.66 -7.52
CA VAL A 160 -9.01 -3.11 -6.24
C VAL A 160 -10.16 -3.00 -5.22
N LYS A 161 -9.87 -3.18 -3.94
CA LYS A 161 -10.88 -3.25 -2.84
C LYS A 161 -11.00 -1.94 -2.08
#